data_93d0582489b4cf1ea70e4e2becbc6ad9
#
_entry.id   93d0582489b4cf1ea70e4e2becbc6ad9
#
_cell.length_a   1.000
_cell.length_b   1.000
_cell.length_c   1.000
_cell.angle_alpha   90.00
_cell.angle_beta   90.00
_cell.angle_gamma   90.00
#
_symmetry.space_group_name_H-M   'P 1'
#
loop_
_entity.id
_entity.type
_entity.pdbx_description
1 polymer ?
#
loop_
_entity_poly.entity_id
_entity_poly.type
_entity_poly.pdbx_seq_one_letter_code
_entity_poly.pdbx_strand_id
1 'polypeptide(L)'
;MNKKNIILIIVLFFTYGCETVPSNPEPWMEIKKNACLPTAIAFKEGLKKYDIWSEVVIYSWYDTKAKKLKGHAITAYMYPKGKNQLWTYDHWGSYRIRAYKDDPIDIAQKATNVRNEDRYVTSAYFLK
;
A
#
# COMPACT_ATOMS: atom_id res chain seq x y z
N MET A 1 13.51 -6.10 -21.24
CA MET A 1 12.99 -4.86 -20.61
C MET A 1 13.79 -4.54 -19.36
N ASN A 2 14.20 -3.31 -19.19
CA ASN A 2 14.98 -2.89 -18.02
C ASN A 2 14.08 -2.90 -16.77
N LYS A 3 14.63 -3.37 -15.62
CA LYS A 3 13.88 -3.41 -14.36
C LYS A 3 13.33 -2.04 -13.95
N LYS A 4 14.06 -0.97 -14.21
CA LYS A 4 13.60 0.39 -13.94
C LYS A 4 12.35 0.75 -14.74
N ASN A 5 12.29 0.28 -15.97
CA ASN A 5 11.13 0.56 -16.83
C ASN A 5 9.89 -0.21 -16.35
N ILE A 6 10.07 -1.42 -15.82
CA ILE A 6 8.97 -2.22 -15.28
C ILE A 6 8.31 -1.48 -14.11
N ILE A 7 9.11 -1.02 -13.14
CA ILE A 7 8.59 -0.29 -11.98
C ILE A 7 7.97 1.04 -12.41
N LEU A 8 8.60 1.76 -13.33
CA LEU A 8 8.07 3.02 -13.83
C LEU A 8 6.70 2.83 -14.46
N ILE A 9 6.52 1.77 -15.27
CA ILE A 9 5.24 1.48 -15.89
C ILE A 9 4.17 1.19 -14.84
N ILE A 10 4.49 0.35 -13.84
CA ILE A 10 3.56 0.02 -12.76
C ILE A 10 3.18 1.28 -11.98
N VAL A 11 4.16 2.08 -11.56
CA VAL A 11 3.94 3.30 -10.79
C VAL A 11 3.11 4.30 -11.59
N LEU A 12 3.44 4.52 -12.85
CA LEU A 12 2.67 5.41 -13.72
C LEU A 12 1.22 4.97 -13.86
N PHE A 13 1.00 3.66 -14.05
CA PHE A 13 -0.36 3.14 -14.19
C PHE A 13 -1.19 3.42 -12.93
N PHE A 14 -0.66 3.11 -11.75
CA PHE A 14 -1.40 3.27 -10.49
C PHE A 14 -1.44 4.73 -10.03
N THR A 15 -0.37 5.48 -10.21
CA THR A 15 -0.34 6.91 -9.92
C THR A 15 -1.36 7.64 -10.78
N TYR A 16 -1.42 7.31 -12.07
CA TYR A 16 -2.42 7.86 -12.97
C TYR A 16 -3.84 7.54 -12.49
N GLY A 17 -4.11 6.28 -12.09
CA GLY A 17 -5.40 5.87 -11.56
C GLY A 17 -5.77 6.53 -10.23
N CYS A 18 -4.78 6.87 -9.38
CA CYS A 18 -5.00 7.46 -8.07
C CYS A 18 -4.98 9.00 -8.10
N GLU A 19 -4.03 9.59 -8.82
CA GLU A 19 -3.84 11.04 -8.87
C GLU A 19 -4.83 11.74 -9.78
N THR A 20 -5.30 11.04 -10.81
CA THR A 20 -6.26 11.59 -11.76
C THR A 20 -7.69 11.26 -11.40
N VAL A 21 -7.96 11.05 -10.10
CA VAL A 21 -9.34 10.91 -9.65
C VAL A 21 -10.10 12.13 -10.15
N PRO A 22 -11.06 11.96 -11.10
CA PRO A 22 -11.80 13.09 -11.64
C PRO A 22 -12.56 13.80 -10.53
N SER A 23 -12.72 15.10 -10.67
CA SER A 23 -13.55 15.85 -9.73
C SER A 23 -15.03 15.45 -9.80
N ASN A 24 -15.43 14.80 -10.89
CA ASN A 24 -16.78 14.30 -11.05
C ASN A 24 -16.94 12.90 -10.42
N PRO A 25 -18.05 12.62 -9.75
CA PRO A 25 -18.28 11.32 -9.17
C PRO A 25 -18.44 10.26 -10.27
N GLU A 26 -17.51 9.32 -10.28
CA GLU A 26 -17.61 8.09 -11.06
C GLU A 26 -18.13 6.97 -10.15
N PRO A 27 -18.74 5.91 -10.70
CA PRO A 27 -19.28 4.82 -9.88
C PRO A 27 -18.25 4.23 -8.88
N TRP A 28 -16.98 4.15 -9.30
CA TRP A 28 -15.92 3.65 -8.44
C TRP A 28 -15.50 4.64 -7.36
N MET A 29 -15.82 5.91 -7.50
CA MET A 29 -15.49 6.94 -6.50
C MET A 29 -16.41 6.88 -5.28
N GLU A 30 -17.56 6.25 -5.39
CA GLU A 30 -18.44 6.03 -4.25
C GLU A 30 -17.77 5.15 -3.19
N ILE A 31 -16.83 4.30 -3.62
CA ILE A 31 -16.02 3.50 -2.71
C ILE A 31 -14.74 4.22 -2.29
N LYS A 32 -14.67 5.52 -2.49
CA LYS A 32 -13.49 6.33 -2.15
C LYS A 32 -13.05 6.17 -0.70
N LYS A 33 -13.99 5.97 0.22
CA LYS A 33 -13.69 5.69 1.63
C LYS A 33 -12.91 4.39 1.80
N ASN A 34 -13.03 3.46 0.84
CA ASN A 34 -12.38 2.16 0.84
C ASN A 34 -11.45 1.96 -0.35
N ALA A 35 -11.09 3.04 -1.04
CA ALA A 35 -10.25 2.98 -2.25
C ALA A 35 -8.85 2.44 -1.95
N CYS A 36 -8.40 2.50 -0.71
CA CYS A 36 -7.11 1.94 -0.31
C CYS A 36 -7.01 0.43 -0.58
N LEU A 37 -8.06 -0.33 -0.32
CA LEU A 37 -8.04 -1.78 -0.54
C LEU A 37 -8.02 -2.15 -2.02
N PRO A 38 -8.92 -1.65 -2.88
CA PRO A 38 -8.83 -1.91 -4.32
C PRO A 38 -7.50 -1.50 -4.93
N THR A 39 -6.95 -0.37 -4.50
CA THR A 39 -5.65 0.12 -4.96
C THR A 39 -4.53 -0.85 -4.58
N ALA A 40 -4.50 -1.31 -3.34
CA ALA A 40 -3.50 -2.26 -2.87
C ALA A 40 -3.59 -3.60 -3.60
N ILE A 41 -4.79 -4.10 -3.82
CA ILE A 41 -5.00 -5.37 -4.55
C ILE A 41 -4.52 -5.23 -5.99
N ALA A 42 -4.89 -4.16 -6.66
CA ALA A 42 -4.49 -3.93 -8.06
C ALA A 42 -2.97 -3.81 -8.20
N PHE A 43 -2.31 -3.14 -7.27
CA PHE A 43 -0.85 -3.02 -7.28
C PHE A 43 -0.18 -4.37 -7.08
N LYS A 44 -0.67 -5.17 -6.13
CA LYS A 44 -0.17 -6.54 -5.93
C LYS A 44 -0.31 -7.38 -7.19
N GLU A 45 -1.47 -7.33 -7.86
CA GLU A 45 -1.68 -8.09 -9.10
C GLU A 45 -0.73 -7.64 -10.21
N GLY A 46 -0.44 -6.36 -10.30
CA GLY A 46 0.55 -5.84 -11.22
C GLY A 46 1.96 -6.36 -10.95
N LEU A 47 2.36 -6.40 -9.69
CA LEU A 47 3.67 -6.91 -9.29
C LEU A 47 3.81 -8.42 -9.52
N LYS A 48 2.74 -9.16 -9.34
CA LYS A 48 2.72 -10.61 -9.53
C LYS A 48 3.12 -11.02 -10.95
N LYS A 49 2.76 -10.22 -11.94
CA LYS A 49 3.13 -10.45 -13.35
C LYS A 49 4.64 -10.43 -13.58
N TYR A 50 5.38 -9.78 -12.69
CA TYR A 50 6.84 -9.67 -12.78
C TYR A 50 7.55 -10.54 -11.76
N ASP A 51 6.82 -11.45 -11.12
CA ASP A 51 7.37 -12.37 -10.11
C ASP A 51 8.06 -11.61 -8.96
N ILE A 52 7.44 -10.53 -8.53
CA ILE A 52 7.88 -9.75 -7.38
C ILE A 52 7.04 -10.15 -6.17
N TRP A 53 7.72 -10.53 -5.07
CA TRP A 53 7.01 -10.83 -3.83
C TRP A 53 6.21 -9.62 -3.37
N SER A 54 4.94 -9.84 -3.09
CA SER A 54 4.07 -8.79 -2.59
C SER A 54 2.91 -9.38 -1.80
N GLU A 55 2.46 -8.60 -0.82
CA GLU A 55 1.31 -8.93 0.01
C GLU A 55 0.51 -7.66 0.29
N VAL A 56 -0.80 -7.81 0.33
CA VAL A 56 -1.67 -6.73 0.81
C VAL A 56 -1.75 -6.84 2.33
N VAL A 57 -1.44 -5.74 3.00
CA VAL A 57 -1.53 -5.63 4.46
C VAL A 57 -2.75 -4.78 4.81
N ILE A 58 -3.66 -5.37 5.56
CA ILE A 58 -4.83 -4.67 6.10
C ILE A 58 -4.55 -4.42 7.58
N TYR A 59 -4.68 -3.18 8.02
CA TYR A 59 -4.39 -2.84 9.40
C TYR A 59 -5.36 -1.82 9.97
N SER A 60 -5.41 -1.74 11.27
CA SER A 60 -6.26 -0.80 11.99
C SER A 60 -5.47 -0.07 13.08
N TRP A 61 -5.96 1.12 13.41
CA TRP A 61 -5.46 1.90 14.54
C TRP A 61 -6.64 2.60 15.20
N TYR A 62 -6.46 2.98 16.46
CA TYR A 62 -7.48 3.73 17.18
C TYR A 62 -7.21 5.22 17.02
N ASP A 63 -8.21 5.94 16.50
CA ASP A 63 -8.16 7.38 16.37
C ASP A 63 -8.74 8.00 17.64
N THR A 64 -7.88 8.57 18.47
CA THR A 64 -8.29 9.15 19.75
C THR A 64 -9.17 10.40 19.61
N LYS A 65 -8.99 11.15 18.52
CA LYS A 65 -9.80 12.34 18.23
C LYS A 65 -11.21 11.96 17.79
N ALA A 66 -11.31 11.01 16.86
CA ALA A 66 -12.57 10.52 16.37
C ALA A 66 -13.21 9.48 17.30
N LYS A 67 -12.46 8.98 18.28
CA LYS A 67 -12.88 7.94 19.24
C LYS A 67 -13.42 6.69 18.55
N LYS A 68 -12.70 6.24 17.51
CA LYS A 68 -13.08 5.02 16.77
C LYS A 68 -11.88 4.37 16.14
N LEU A 69 -12.04 3.09 15.81
CA LEU A 69 -11.08 2.36 15.01
C LEU A 69 -11.16 2.84 13.56
N LYS A 70 -10.01 3.05 12.97
CA LYS A 70 -9.85 3.32 11.54
C LYS A 70 -9.01 2.23 10.92
N GLY A 71 -9.18 2.03 9.63
CA GLY A 71 -8.46 1.01 8.88
C GLY A 71 -7.85 1.56 7.60
N HIS A 72 -6.83 0.85 7.13
CA HIS A 72 -6.15 1.15 5.87
C HIS A 72 -5.62 -0.14 5.26
N ALA A 73 -5.37 -0.09 3.95
CA ALA A 73 -4.74 -1.19 3.24
C ALA A 73 -3.57 -0.65 2.42
N ILE A 74 -2.47 -1.36 2.45
CA ILE A 74 -1.27 -1.04 1.70
C ILE A 74 -0.74 -2.30 1.03
N THR A 75 0.12 -2.15 0.02
CA THR A 75 0.83 -3.28 -0.57
C THR A 75 2.28 -3.24 -0.12
N ALA A 76 2.73 -4.32 0.51
CA ALA A 76 4.13 -4.53 0.81
C ALA A 76 4.77 -5.31 -0.33
N TYR A 77 5.97 -4.95 -0.75
CA TYR A 77 6.67 -5.64 -1.83
C TYR A 77 8.17 -5.53 -1.69
N MET A 78 8.87 -6.50 -2.29
CA MET A 78 10.33 -6.55 -2.29
C MET A 78 10.86 -6.06 -3.64
N TYR A 79 11.68 -5.01 -3.61
CA TYR A 79 12.25 -4.46 -4.84
C TYR A 79 13.62 -3.80 -4.55
N PRO A 80 14.61 -3.90 -5.46
CA PRO A 80 14.57 -4.69 -6.70
C PRO A 80 14.59 -6.18 -6.44
N LYS A 81 14.16 -6.96 -7.44
CA LYS A 81 14.15 -8.41 -7.33
C LYS A 81 15.54 -8.95 -6.99
N GLY A 82 15.60 -9.85 -6.03
CA GLY A 82 16.86 -10.40 -5.54
C GLY A 82 17.56 -9.56 -4.48
N LYS A 83 17.04 -8.38 -4.16
CA LYS A 83 17.51 -7.53 -3.06
C LYS A 83 16.54 -7.63 -1.89
N ASN A 84 17.09 -7.61 -0.68
CA ASN A 84 16.28 -7.68 0.53
C ASN A 84 15.86 -6.28 0.97
N GLN A 85 15.07 -5.61 0.13
CA GLN A 85 14.55 -4.26 0.39
C GLN A 85 13.05 -4.27 0.33
N LEU A 86 12.43 -3.93 1.45
CA LEU A 86 10.98 -3.91 1.61
C LEU A 86 10.43 -2.51 1.38
N TRP A 87 9.38 -2.44 0.58
CA TRP A 87 8.66 -1.21 0.25
C TRP A 87 7.18 -1.37 0.57
N THR A 88 6.53 -0.25 0.81
CA THR A 88 5.07 -0.21 0.90
C THR A 88 4.52 0.82 -0.07
N TYR A 89 3.37 0.51 -0.63
CA TYR A 89 2.68 1.37 -1.59
C TYR A 89 1.23 1.61 -1.17
N ASP A 90 0.83 2.85 -1.26
CA ASP A 90 -0.57 3.27 -1.24
C ASP A 90 -0.76 4.45 -2.20
N HIS A 91 -1.96 5.06 -2.19
CA HIS A 91 -2.26 6.15 -3.11
C HIS A 91 -1.40 7.43 -2.90
N TRP A 92 -0.64 7.51 -1.81
CA TRP A 92 0.32 8.61 -1.60
C TRP A 92 1.72 8.29 -2.12
N GLY A 93 1.97 7.07 -2.52
CA GLY A 93 3.23 6.67 -3.12
C GLY A 93 3.87 5.46 -2.49
N SER A 94 5.13 5.22 -2.86
CA SER A 94 5.94 4.12 -2.36
C SER A 94 6.97 4.63 -1.38
N TYR A 95 7.13 3.89 -0.27
CA TYR A 95 8.10 4.20 0.77
C TYR A 95 8.90 2.96 1.13
N ARG A 96 10.21 3.11 1.22
CA ARG A 96 11.06 2.04 1.71
C ARG A 96 10.95 1.98 3.23
N ILE A 97 10.82 0.77 3.76
CA ILE A 97 10.74 0.55 5.20
C ILE A 97 11.72 -0.54 5.64
N ARG A 98 11.99 -0.57 6.94
CA ARG A 98 12.75 -1.64 7.58
C ARG A 98 11.83 -2.38 8.53
N ALA A 99 11.34 -3.52 8.09
CA ALA A 99 10.42 -4.36 8.85
C ALA A 99 10.64 -5.81 8.47
N TYR A 100 10.12 -6.70 9.31
CA TYR A 100 10.11 -8.12 8.99
C TYR A 100 8.99 -8.40 7.98
N LYS A 101 9.34 -8.96 6.84
CA LYS A 101 8.37 -9.16 5.75
C LYS A 101 7.25 -10.16 6.11
N ASP A 102 7.46 -10.99 7.12
CA ASP A 102 6.46 -11.96 7.56
C ASP A 102 5.59 -11.44 8.70
N ASP A 103 5.83 -10.21 9.15
CA ASP A 103 5.11 -9.60 10.27
C ASP A 103 4.27 -8.41 9.78
N PRO A 104 2.96 -8.60 9.56
CA PRO A 104 2.10 -7.54 9.05
C PRO A 104 1.97 -6.35 10.01
N ILE A 105 2.05 -6.59 11.32
CA ILE A 105 1.99 -5.50 12.31
C ILE A 105 3.24 -4.62 12.21
N ASP A 106 4.41 -5.25 12.10
CA ASP A 106 5.66 -4.51 11.95
C ASP A 106 5.68 -3.70 10.64
N ILE A 107 5.22 -4.31 9.55
CA ILE A 107 5.09 -3.61 8.26
C ILE A 107 4.16 -2.41 8.39
N ALA A 108 2.99 -2.60 8.94
CA ALA A 108 2.00 -1.52 9.08
C ALA A 108 2.51 -0.39 9.96
N GLN A 109 3.13 -0.72 11.10
CA GLN A 109 3.67 0.29 12.01
C GLN A 109 4.80 1.09 11.37
N LYS A 110 5.72 0.42 10.67
CA LYS A 110 6.82 1.09 9.97
C LYS A 110 6.33 1.95 8.81
N ALA A 111 5.29 1.50 8.12
CA ALA A 111 4.68 2.26 7.04
C ALA A 111 4.08 3.58 7.57
N THR A 112 3.40 3.54 8.70
CA THR A 112 2.86 4.77 9.31
C THR A 112 3.99 5.67 9.81
N ASN A 113 5.03 5.11 10.40
CA ASN A 113 6.15 5.87 10.94
C ASN A 113 6.92 6.63 9.85
N VAL A 114 7.19 5.99 8.71
CA VAL A 114 7.94 6.62 7.62
C VAL A 114 7.21 7.80 7.01
N ARG A 115 5.90 7.83 7.15
CA ARG A 115 5.03 8.92 6.67
C ARG A 115 4.75 9.97 7.74
N ASN A 116 5.37 9.85 8.91
CA ASN A 116 5.16 10.74 10.06
C ASN A 116 3.71 10.79 10.52
N GLU A 117 2.99 9.71 10.36
CA GLU A 117 1.63 9.59 10.87
C GLU A 117 1.68 9.17 12.33
N ASP A 118 1.00 9.93 13.19
CA ASP A 118 0.91 9.62 14.61
C ASP A 118 -0.18 8.58 14.85
N ARG A 119 0.12 7.32 14.47
CA ARG A 119 -0.81 6.21 14.55
C ARG A 119 -0.14 5.02 15.22
N TYR A 120 -0.84 4.44 16.16
CA TYR A 120 -0.43 3.19 16.78
C TYR A 120 -1.26 2.04 16.21
N VAL A 121 -0.61 1.15 15.50
CA VAL A 121 -1.28 0.02 14.85
C VAL A 121 -1.76 -0.97 15.91
N THR A 122 -3.05 -1.26 15.93
CA THR A 122 -3.65 -2.17 16.90
C THR A 122 -3.78 -3.59 16.37
N SER A 123 -3.96 -3.74 15.06
CA SER A 123 -4.02 -5.05 14.41
C SER A 123 -3.60 -4.93 12.95
N ALA A 124 -3.08 -6.01 12.42
CA ALA A 124 -2.74 -6.12 11.01
C ALA A 124 -2.71 -7.57 10.56
N TYR A 125 -3.03 -7.80 9.29
CA TYR A 125 -2.95 -9.12 8.71
C TYR A 125 -2.73 -9.03 7.21
N PHE A 126 -2.22 -10.11 6.62
CA PHE A 126 -2.13 -10.23 5.18
C PHE A 126 -3.46 -10.69 4.61
N LEU A 127 -3.90 -10.04 3.55
CA LEU A 127 -5.09 -10.45 2.82
C LEU A 127 -4.77 -11.71 2.01
N LYS A 128 -5.61 -12.72 2.16
CA LYS A 128 -5.48 -14.00 1.42
C LYS A 128 -6.51 -14.13 0.31
#